data_f3ba5f26afdeeeb17c28a5bb8dfc2169
#
_entry.id   f3ba5f26afdeeeb17c28a5bb8dfc2169
#
_cell.length_a   1.000
_cell.length_b   1.000
_cell.length_c   1.000
_cell.angle_alpha   90.00
_cell.angle_beta   90.00
_cell.angle_gamma   90.00
#
_symmetry.space_group_name_H-M   'P 1'
#
loop_
_entity.id
_entity.type
_entity.pdbx_description
1 polymer ?
#
loop_
_entity_poly.entity_id
_entity_poly.type
_entity_poly.pdbx_seq_one_letter_code
_entity_poly.pdbx_strand_id
1 'polypeptide(L)'
;LSIRVQVDFAHGRIVTLTADNGQQLDEALLEPIRLGSILPLRHEDRAPVALHQVPGLLLQGLLVMEDRRFMDHHGIDPLGVMRALLQNLRSGRVVAGGSTLTQQLVKNLYLEPSRTLRRKATEAVMALLLEWHYGKSEILEAYVNEVFLGQSGNRAIHGFALASEHYFGRPLDELPAPALALLAGMVKAPSAYDPRRHPQRARQRRNLVLAELVRAGQIDPARLKSLQASPLGLTSALGGTRTSGSAFFDYVRRQVQRHFDPAIVQTQGLRIHSTLDPLIQHAAQGALKDTLADLESTHKLPAGKMQGAIVVLQVDNGEVLAVVGGRQGSRGGFNRALDARRPVGSLLKPAVYLAALSRPHRYHLQSILDDSPFEWRANGAKPWRPRNYDRKDHGQVELIDALAQSYNVATARLGLTVGLEQVIKVLQSAGIVRPLLAFPSITLGAVDLAPVEIAQMYQSLASGGHRAPLRTIRWIADSDDRPLARYPLRSQQALDP
;
A
#
# COMPACT_ATOMS: atom_id res chain seq x y z
N LEU A 1 11.72 -8.07 20.13
CA LEU A 1 12.90 -8.84 19.69
C LEU A 1 12.40 -9.84 18.64
N SER A 2 12.85 -9.72 17.39
CA SER A 2 12.61 -10.75 16.38
C SER A 2 13.51 -11.95 16.68
N ILE A 3 12.94 -13.15 16.64
CA ILE A 3 13.66 -14.42 16.76
C ILE A 3 13.63 -15.14 15.43
N ARG A 4 14.72 -15.82 15.07
CA ARG A 4 14.70 -16.69 13.90
C ARG A 4 13.94 -17.96 14.23
N VAL A 5 13.07 -18.38 13.32
CA VAL A 5 12.30 -19.60 13.46
C VAL A 5 12.57 -20.48 12.24
N GLN A 6 12.98 -21.72 12.50
CA GLN A 6 13.03 -22.75 11.49
C GLN A 6 11.65 -23.35 11.32
N VAL A 7 11.19 -23.44 10.07
CA VAL A 7 9.88 -23.98 9.72
C VAL A 7 10.09 -25.22 8.89
N ASP A 8 9.67 -26.38 9.39
CA ASP A 8 9.77 -27.64 8.69
C ASP A 8 8.40 -27.99 8.06
N PHE A 9 8.45 -28.39 6.80
CA PHE A 9 7.26 -28.70 6.01
C PHE A 9 7.23 -30.18 5.64
N ALA A 10 6.07 -30.82 5.79
CA ALA A 10 5.76 -32.11 5.19
C ALA A 10 4.43 -32.05 4.44
N HIS A 11 4.41 -32.52 3.20
CA HIS A 11 3.20 -32.53 2.33
C HIS A 11 2.52 -31.17 2.19
N GLY A 12 3.31 -30.08 2.17
CA GLY A 12 2.81 -28.69 2.05
C GLY A 12 2.18 -28.12 3.32
N ARG A 13 2.34 -28.80 4.47
CA ARG A 13 1.88 -28.32 5.78
C ARG A 13 3.08 -28.09 6.70
N ILE A 14 2.96 -27.10 7.57
CA ILE A 14 3.95 -26.87 8.64
C ILE A 14 3.81 -28.04 9.64
N VAL A 15 4.92 -28.67 9.95
CA VAL A 15 4.98 -29.81 10.91
C VAL A 15 5.61 -29.34 12.23
N THR A 16 6.68 -28.56 12.16
CA THR A 16 7.34 -28.01 13.35
C THR A 16 7.77 -26.57 13.14
N LEU A 17 7.74 -25.83 14.24
CA LEU A 17 8.31 -24.49 14.35
C LEU A 17 9.34 -24.53 15.46
N THR A 18 10.59 -24.24 15.14
CA THR A 18 11.69 -24.29 16.11
C THR A 18 12.42 -22.95 16.13
N ALA A 19 12.49 -22.31 17.30
CA ALA A 19 13.29 -21.11 17.50
C ALA A 19 14.79 -21.43 17.42
N ASP A 20 15.63 -20.44 17.15
CA ASP A 20 17.10 -20.59 17.04
C ASP A 20 17.76 -21.08 18.33
N ASN A 21 17.09 -20.93 19.48
CA ASN A 21 17.50 -21.51 20.77
C ASN A 21 17.10 -22.99 20.95
N GLY A 22 16.49 -23.62 19.94
CA GLY A 22 16.03 -25.01 19.96
C GLY A 22 14.66 -25.24 20.61
N GLN A 23 13.96 -24.19 21.05
CA GLN A 23 12.62 -24.30 21.63
C GLN A 23 11.58 -24.55 20.53
N GLN A 24 10.73 -25.57 20.72
CA GLN A 24 9.55 -25.76 19.87
C GLN A 24 8.48 -24.71 20.19
N LEU A 25 7.86 -24.17 19.13
CA LEU A 25 6.82 -23.16 19.21
C LEU A 25 5.51 -23.72 18.65
N ASP A 26 4.41 -23.42 19.30
CA ASP A 26 3.07 -23.76 18.80
C ASP A 26 2.62 -22.79 17.72
N GLU A 27 3.10 -21.54 17.78
CA GLU A 27 2.82 -20.50 16.81
C GLU A 27 4.03 -19.56 16.62
N ALA A 28 4.14 -18.98 15.45
CA ALA A 28 5.10 -17.92 15.15
C ALA A 28 4.42 -16.79 14.39
N LEU A 29 4.57 -15.57 14.91
CA LEU A 29 4.11 -14.38 14.21
C LEU A 29 5.20 -13.94 13.23
N LEU A 30 4.82 -13.83 11.96
CA LEU A 30 5.71 -13.29 10.93
C LEU A 30 5.83 -11.77 11.11
N GLU A 31 7.01 -11.26 10.78
CA GLU A 31 7.21 -9.81 10.73
C GLU A 31 6.26 -9.15 9.73
N PRO A 32 5.78 -7.92 10.02
CA PRO A 32 4.90 -7.22 9.10
C PRO A 32 5.57 -6.99 7.74
N ILE A 33 4.88 -7.39 6.67
CA ILE A 33 5.36 -7.13 5.31
C ILE A 33 5.17 -5.65 4.98
N ARG A 34 6.23 -4.99 4.51
CA ARG A 34 6.13 -3.62 4.05
C ARG A 34 5.34 -3.55 2.75
N LEU A 35 4.20 -2.85 2.77
CA LEU A 35 3.30 -2.69 1.63
C LEU A 35 3.67 -1.50 0.73
N GLY A 36 4.31 -0.48 1.27
CA GLY A 36 4.66 0.75 0.56
C GLY A 36 4.77 1.95 1.48
N SER A 37 4.98 3.14 0.92
CA SER A 37 5.05 4.40 1.65
C SER A 37 3.96 5.39 1.22
N ILE A 38 3.48 6.20 2.17
CA ILE A 38 2.49 7.25 1.95
C ILE A 38 3.23 8.61 1.92
N LEU A 39 3.80 8.97 0.77
CA LEU A 39 4.43 10.28 0.59
C LEU A 39 3.54 11.17 -0.29
N PRO A 40 3.17 12.39 0.16
CA PRO A 40 2.11 13.17 -0.47
C PRO A 40 2.47 13.88 -1.77
N LEU A 41 3.73 14.22 -2.06
CA LEU A 41 4.04 15.23 -3.09
C LEU A 41 5.15 14.88 -4.09
N ARG A 42 5.99 13.87 -3.85
CA ARG A 42 6.99 13.42 -4.81
C ARG A 42 6.84 11.92 -5.03
N HIS A 43 6.95 11.46 -6.25
CA HIS A 43 6.89 10.03 -6.62
C HIS A 43 8.16 9.28 -6.15
N GLU A 44 8.55 9.51 -4.90
CA GLU A 44 9.76 9.00 -4.27
C GLU A 44 9.38 8.11 -3.09
N ASP A 45 9.85 6.88 -3.11
CA ASP A 45 9.72 5.97 -1.98
C ASP A 45 10.99 6.04 -1.12
N ARG A 46 10.84 6.08 0.20
CA ARG A 46 11.95 6.11 1.17
C ARG A 46 11.70 5.10 2.28
N ALA A 47 12.77 4.45 2.72
CA ALA A 47 12.80 3.58 3.89
C ALA A 47 13.95 4.06 4.77
N PRO A 48 13.73 5.04 5.66
CA PRO A 48 14.80 5.55 6.50
C PRO A 48 15.33 4.45 7.43
N VAL A 49 16.66 4.40 7.56
CA VAL A 49 17.37 3.53 8.49
C VAL A 49 18.36 4.36 9.30
N ALA A 50 18.51 4.05 10.57
CA ALA A 50 19.54 4.66 11.40
C ALA A 50 20.93 4.12 11.00
N LEU A 51 21.97 4.95 11.13
CA LEU A 51 23.32 4.61 10.69
C LEU A 51 23.85 3.31 11.33
N HIS A 52 23.49 3.05 12.59
CA HIS A 52 23.89 1.82 13.31
C HIS A 52 23.25 0.54 12.76
N GLN A 53 22.18 0.63 11.99
CA GLN A 53 21.52 -0.49 11.31
C GLN A 53 22.12 -0.76 9.93
N VAL A 54 22.99 0.11 9.44
CA VAL A 54 23.62 -0.02 8.12
C VAL A 54 24.85 -0.93 8.21
N PRO A 55 24.96 -2.00 7.41
CA PRO A 55 26.14 -2.88 7.42
C PRO A 55 27.42 -2.10 7.19
N GLY A 56 28.42 -2.30 8.07
CA GLY A 56 29.71 -1.61 7.99
C GLY A 56 30.41 -1.80 6.64
N LEU A 57 30.27 -2.96 6.01
CA LEU A 57 30.84 -3.24 4.69
C LEU A 57 30.25 -2.34 3.58
N LEU A 58 28.97 -1.99 3.67
CA LEU A 58 28.34 -1.05 2.75
C LEU A 58 28.92 0.36 2.90
N LEU A 59 29.04 0.81 4.16
CA LEU A 59 29.61 2.14 4.47
C LEU A 59 31.07 2.22 3.99
N GLN A 60 31.86 1.19 4.25
CA GLN A 60 33.24 1.12 3.76
C GLN A 60 33.30 1.13 2.21
N GLY A 61 32.43 0.34 1.56
CA GLY A 61 32.34 0.33 0.11
C GLY A 61 31.98 1.69 -0.48
N LEU A 62 31.06 2.40 0.16
CA LEU A 62 30.67 3.75 -0.23
C LEU A 62 31.84 4.74 -0.06
N LEU A 63 32.48 4.77 1.10
CA LEU A 63 33.60 5.65 1.40
C LEU A 63 34.79 5.40 0.45
N VAL A 64 35.17 4.16 0.26
CA VAL A 64 36.28 3.78 -0.62
C VAL A 64 36.03 4.17 -2.08
N MET A 65 34.78 4.11 -2.53
CA MET A 65 34.44 4.41 -3.93
C MET A 65 34.16 5.87 -4.23
N GLU A 66 33.56 6.60 -3.30
CA GLU A 66 33.05 7.94 -3.54
C GLU A 66 33.89 9.01 -2.81
N ASP A 67 34.35 8.72 -1.56
CA ASP A 67 35.02 9.73 -0.74
C ASP A 67 35.91 9.08 0.33
N ARG A 68 37.11 8.65 -0.04
CA ARG A 68 38.05 7.94 0.86
C ARG A 68 38.49 8.74 2.09
N ARG A 69 38.41 10.06 1.98
CA ARG A 69 38.85 10.98 3.04
C ARG A 69 37.68 11.67 3.71
N PHE A 70 36.50 11.11 3.62
CA PHE A 70 35.28 11.70 4.17
C PHE A 70 35.43 12.11 5.65
N MET A 71 36.14 11.33 6.45
CA MET A 71 36.35 11.61 7.87
C MET A 71 37.40 12.71 8.13
N ASP A 72 38.24 13.05 7.14
CA ASP A 72 39.39 13.94 7.33
C ASP A 72 39.14 15.39 6.87
N HIS A 73 38.17 15.62 5.96
CA HIS A 73 37.89 16.95 5.43
C HIS A 73 36.59 17.53 6.01
N HIS A 74 36.36 18.83 5.77
CA HIS A 74 35.18 19.58 6.21
C HIS A 74 34.33 20.02 5.00
N GLY A 75 33.58 19.13 4.39
CA GLY A 75 32.67 19.39 3.27
C GLY A 75 33.32 19.40 1.89
N ILE A 76 34.57 19.81 1.79
CA ILE A 76 35.37 19.83 0.54
C ILE A 76 36.69 19.11 0.78
N ASP A 77 37.13 18.28 -0.17
CA ASP A 77 38.47 17.67 -0.18
C ASP A 77 39.36 18.31 -1.23
N PRO A 78 40.17 19.33 -0.86
CA PRO A 78 41.09 20.01 -1.80
C PRO A 78 42.10 19.08 -2.45
N LEU A 79 42.60 18.08 -1.70
CA LEU A 79 43.55 17.09 -2.21
C LEU A 79 42.90 16.12 -3.18
N GLY A 80 41.64 15.75 -2.93
CA GLY A 80 40.83 14.97 -3.84
C GLY A 80 40.54 15.69 -5.16
N VAL A 81 40.22 16.99 -5.09
CA VAL A 81 40.04 17.83 -6.26
C VAL A 81 41.34 17.95 -7.08
N MET A 82 42.48 18.19 -6.43
CA MET A 82 43.78 18.25 -7.09
C MET A 82 44.17 16.95 -7.77
N ARG A 83 43.93 15.82 -7.10
CA ARG A 83 44.16 14.46 -7.64
C ARG A 83 43.30 14.22 -8.87
N ALA A 84 42.02 14.53 -8.79
CA ALA A 84 41.07 14.36 -9.89
C ALA A 84 41.47 15.23 -11.09
N LEU A 85 41.91 16.49 -10.86
CA LEU A 85 42.40 17.39 -11.89
C LEU A 85 43.63 16.83 -12.63
N LEU A 86 44.64 16.37 -11.88
CA LEU A 86 45.85 15.77 -12.46
C LEU A 86 45.54 14.49 -13.25
N GLN A 87 44.61 13.66 -12.76
CA GLN A 87 44.20 12.45 -13.45
C GLN A 87 43.46 12.76 -14.75
N ASN A 88 42.57 13.75 -14.75
CA ASN A 88 41.84 14.19 -15.93
C ASN A 88 42.77 14.82 -16.99
N LEU A 89 43.72 15.62 -16.55
CA LEU A 89 44.76 16.19 -17.43
C LEU A 89 45.58 15.08 -18.12
N ARG A 90 46.03 14.08 -17.32
CA ARG A 90 46.82 12.95 -17.87
C ARG A 90 46.04 12.09 -18.84
N SER A 91 44.74 11.97 -18.62
CA SER A 91 43.84 11.11 -19.43
C SER A 91 43.26 11.84 -20.65
N GLY A 92 43.45 13.16 -20.79
CA GLY A 92 42.81 13.97 -21.84
C GLY A 92 41.27 14.00 -21.84
N ARG A 93 40.67 13.44 -20.80
CA ARG A 93 39.21 13.35 -20.63
C ARG A 93 38.85 13.31 -19.14
N VAL A 94 37.59 13.65 -18.82
CA VAL A 94 37.09 13.57 -17.44
C VAL A 94 36.89 12.10 -17.03
N VAL A 95 37.81 11.55 -16.24
CA VAL A 95 37.79 10.17 -15.73
C VAL A 95 37.55 10.07 -14.21
N ALA A 96 37.90 11.16 -13.48
CA ALA A 96 37.77 11.25 -12.03
C ALA A 96 36.98 12.49 -11.62
N GLY A 97 36.13 12.36 -10.58
CA GLY A 97 35.43 13.45 -9.93
C GLY A 97 36.05 13.77 -8.58
N GLY A 98 36.12 15.05 -8.19
CA GLY A 98 36.61 15.50 -6.89
C GLY A 98 35.49 15.97 -5.95
N SER A 99 34.25 15.56 -6.13
CA SER A 99 33.13 15.94 -5.26
C SER A 99 33.02 14.98 -4.06
N THR A 100 32.85 15.54 -2.86
CA THR A 100 32.67 14.79 -1.63
C THR A 100 31.25 14.24 -1.47
N LEU A 101 31.04 13.30 -0.54
CA LEU A 101 29.70 12.80 -0.17
C LEU A 101 28.81 13.93 0.33
N THR A 102 29.35 14.87 1.11
CA THR A 102 28.62 16.05 1.60
C THR A 102 28.13 16.93 0.44
N GLN A 103 28.96 17.17 -0.56
CA GLN A 103 28.57 17.91 -1.77
C GLN A 103 27.51 17.17 -2.58
N GLN A 104 27.62 15.84 -2.67
CA GLN A 104 26.59 15.01 -3.33
C GLN A 104 25.26 15.07 -2.60
N LEU A 105 25.26 15.03 -1.25
CA LEU A 105 24.06 15.16 -0.43
C LEU A 105 23.38 16.51 -0.65
N VAL A 106 24.13 17.61 -0.55
CA VAL A 106 23.63 18.96 -0.82
C VAL A 106 22.99 19.06 -2.21
N LYS A 107 23.67 18.52 -3.22
CA LYS A 107 23.15 18.50 -4.59
C LYS A 107 21.81 17.76 -4.67
N ASN A 108 21.68 16.64 -4.00
CA ASN A 108 20.48 15.81 -4.06
C ASN A 108 19.28 16.42 -3.30
N LEU A 109 19.54 17.09 -2.17
CA LEU A 109 18.49 17.65 -1.31
C LEU A 109 18.01 19.04 -1.76
N TYR A 110 18.93 19.90 -2.20
CA TYR A 110 18.67 21.35 -2.29
C TYR A 110 18.87 21.96 -3.69
N LEU A 111 19.52 21.25 -4.62
CA LEU A 111 19.91 21.88 -5.88
C LEU A 111 19.25 21.18 -7.09
N GLU A 112 18.85 22.02 -8.05
CA GLU A 112 18.34 21.52 -9.32
C GLU A 112 19.45 20.87 -10.19
N PRO A 113 19.11 19.91 -11.08
CA PRO A 113 20.08 19.17 -11.89
C PRO A 113 20.65 20.04 -13.05
N SER A 114 21.23 21.19 -12.78
CA SER A 114 21.90 22.05 -13.76
C SER A 114 23.42 21.89 -13.70
N ARG A 115 24.13 22.05 -14.85
CA ARG A 115 25.59 21.91 -14.93
C ARG A 115 26.24 23.28 -15.08
N THR A 116 26.17 24.13 -14.03
CA THR A 116 26.74 25.47 -14.04
C THR A 116 27.82 25.64 -12.96
N LEU A 117 28.81 26.49 -13.20
CA LEU A 117 29.84 26.81 -12.20
C LEU A 117 29.22 27.46 -10.96
N ARG A 118 28.21 28.32 -11.15
CA ARG A 118 27.48 28.96 -10.04
C ARG A 118 26.87 27.90 -9.10
N ARG A 119 26.18 26.89 -9.67
CA ARG A 119 25.64 25.80 -8.87
C ARG A 119 26.75 25.03 -8.12
N LYS A 120 27.91 24.79 -8.77
CA LYS A 120 29.02 24.08 -8.13
C LYS A 120 29.66 24.91 -6.98
N ALA A 121 29.73 26.23 -7.11
CA ALA A 121 30.13 27.09 -6.02
C ALA A 121 29.12 27.08 -4.86
N THR A 122 27.82 27.17 -5.16
CA THR A 122 26.75 27.06 -4.15
C THR A 122 26.83 25.71 -3.42
N GLU A 123 27.00 24.60 -4.15
CA GLU A 123 27.17 23.24 -3.59
C GLU A 123 28.34 23.18 -2.62
N ALA A 124 29.47 23.80 -2.95
CA ALA A 124 30.65 23.84 -2.10
C ALA A 124 30.43 24.64 -0.80
N VAL A 125 29.83 25.83 -0.91
CA VAL A 125 29.50 26.66 0.27
C VAL A 125 28.49 25.96 1.17
N MET A 126 27.45 25.39 0.60
CA MET A 126 26.44 24.64 1.38
C MET A 126 27.04 23.40 2.04
N ALA A 127 27.98 22.71 1.40
CA ALA A 127 28.65 21.53 2.00
C ALA A 127 29.50 21.94 3.22
N LEU A 128 30.18 23.10 3.18
CA LEU A 128 30.88 23.65 4.33
C LEU A 128 29.93 24.00 5.47
N LEU A 129 28.81 24.68 5.15
CA LEU A 129 27.80 25.03 6.15
C LEU A 129 27.14 23.77 6.76
N LEU A 130 26.88 22.72 5.96
CA LEU A 130 26.31 21.50 6.45
C LEU A 130 27.27 20.83 7.47
N GLU A 131 28.55 20.72 7.18
CA GLU A 131 29.53 20.14 8.11
C GLU A 131 29.88 21.05 9.31
N TRP A 132 29.52 22.32 9.25
CA TRP A 132 29.57 23.18 10.43
C TRP A 132 28.48 22.86 11.44
N HIS A 133 27.31 22.47 10.97
CA HIS A 133 26.11 22.25 11.82
C HIS A 133 25.89 20.79 12.19
N TYR A 134 26.34 19.86 11.36
CA TYR A 134 26.07 18.43 11.52
C TYR A 134 27.35 17.60 11.54
N GLY A 135 27.36 16.57 12.40
CA GLY A 135 28.47 15.64 12.48
C GLY A 135 28.55 14.69 11.26
N LYS A 136 29.72 14.11 11.06
CA LYS A 136 29.96 13.15 9.97
C LYS A 136 28.97 11.98 9.96
N SER A 137 28.60 11.48 11.13
CA SER A 137 27.62 10.38 11.28
C SER A 137 26.23 10.80 10.80
N GLU A 138 25.77 12.00 11.14
CA GLU A 138 24.47 12.53 10.73
C GLU A 138 24.43 12.77 9.21
N ILE A 139 25.51 13.31 8.63
CA ILE A 139 25.64 13.51 7.19
C ILE A 139 25.64 12.18 6.45
N LEU A 140 26.35 11.16 6.97
CA LEU A 140 26.41 9.84 6.38
C LEU A 140 25.04 9.13 6.47
N GLU A 141 24.34 9.27 7.59
CA GLU A 141 22.97 8.76 7.76
C GLU A 141 22.00 9.40 6.76
N ALA A 142 22.04 10.73 6.65
CA ALA A 142 21.25 11.44 5.66
C ALA A 142 21.58 10.98 4.22
N TYR A 143 22.85 10.78 3.90
CA TYR A 143 23.27 10.32 2.58
C TYR A 143 22.77 8.92 2.26
N VAL A 144 22.91 7.99 3.20
CA VAL A 144 22.43 6.59 3.06
C VAL A 144 20.93 6.53 2.77
N ASN A 145 20.16 7.46 3.34
CA ASN A 145 18.72 7.52 3.18
C ASN A 145 18.25 8.31 1.95
N GLU A 146 19.11 9.23 1.41
CA GLU A 146 18.72 10.13 0.34
C GLU A 146 19.24 9.73 -1.05
N VAL A 147 20.32 8.96 -1.12
CA VAL A 147 20.95 8.64 -2.40
C VAL A 147 20.00 7.94 -3.37
N PHE A 148 19.92 8.45 -4.61
CA PHE A 148 19.14 7.80 -5.66
C PHE A 148 19.85 6.55 -6.16
N LEU A 149 19.13 5.41 -6.20
CA LEU A 149 19.66 4.09 -6.54
C LEU A 149 18.91 3.38 -7.66
N GLY A 150 17.89 3.99 -8.22
CA GLY A 150 17.17 3.39 -9.32
C GLY A 150 15.75 3.88 -9.48
N GLN A 151 15.00 3.21 -10.36
CA GLN A 151 13.61 3.57 -10.64
C GLN A 151 12.76 2.32 -10.83
N SER A 152 11.60 2.30 -10.22
CA SER A 152 10.57 1.27 -10.37
C SER A 152 9.31 1.88 -11.01
N GLY A 153 9.12 1.69 -12.32
CA GLY A 153 8.07 2.38 -13.07
C GLY A 153 8.30 3.91 -13.01
N ASN A 154 7.33 4.66 -12.49
CA ASN A 154 7.42 6.13 -12.33
C ASN A 154 7.95 6.56 -10.95
N ARG A 155 8.50 5.66 -10.13
CA ARG A 155 8.97 5.95 -8.77
C ARG A 155 10.47 5.86 -8.68
N ALA A 156 11.08 6.91 -8.15
CA ALA A 156 12.48 6.93 -7.80
C ALA A 156 12.73 6.12 -6.52
N ILE A 157 13.79 5.32 -6.51
CA ILE A 157 14.24 4.53 -5.37
C ILE A 157 15.35 5.32 -4.68
N HIS A 158 15.05 5.85 -3.51
CA HIS A 158 15.97 6.57 -2.66
C HIS A 158 16.34 5.78 -1.42
N GLY A 159 17.62 5.82 -1.06
CA GLY A 159 18.18 5.12 0.10
C GLY A 159 18.48 3.65 -0.12
N PHE A 160 19.47 3.17 0.66
CA PHE A 160 19.98 1.80 0.51
C PHE A 160 19.01 0.74 1.02
N ALA A 161 18.21 1.03 2.06
CA ALA A 161 17.25 0.07 2.58
C ALA A 161 16.16 -0.25 1.55
N LEU A 162 15.58 0.79 0.92
CA LEU A 162 14.59 0.57 -0.14
C LEU A 162 15.20 -0.10 -1.37
N ALA A 163 16.45 0.23 -1.72
CA ALA A 163 17.15 -0.42 -2.81
C ALA A 163 17.41 -1.90 -2.51
N SER A 164 17.73 -2.26 -1.25
CA SER A 164 17.87 -3.64 -0.79
C SER A 164 16.59 -4.44 -1.02
N GLU A 165 15.46 -3.93 -0.54
CA GLU A 165 14.15 -4.55 -0.75
C GLU A 165 13.80 -4.66 -2.24
N HIS A 166 14.06 -3.59 -3.01
CA HIS A 166 13.73 -3.55 -4.43
C HIS A 166 14.51 -4.57 -5.25
N TYR A 167 15.82 -4.64 -5.07
CA TYR A 167 16.68 -5.49 -5.91
C TYR A 167 16.79 -6.92 -5.38
N PHE A 168 16.78 -7.11 -4.07
CA PHE A 168 17.09 -8.40 -3.42
C PHE A 168 15.92 -9.00 -2.63
N GLY A 169 14.86 -8.22 -2.33
CA GLY A 169 13.71 -8.68 -1.55
C GLY A 169 14.06 -9.00 -0.10
N ARG A 170 15.10 -8.35 0.46
CA ARG A 170 15.61 -8.58 1.82
C ARG A 170 15.92 -7.27 2.53
N PRO A 171 15.86 -7.23 3.87
CA PRO A 171 16.39 -6.14 4.67
C PRO A 171 17.87 -5.89 4.37
N LEU A 172 18.31 -4.65 4.59
CA LEU A 172 19.66 -4.21 4.23
C LEU A 172 20.76 -4.97 5.02
N ASP A 173 20.51 -5.25 6.29
CA ASP A 173 21.40 -5.95 7.22
C ASP A 173 21.55 -7.44 6.92
N GLU A 174 20.63 -8.03 6.18
CA GLU A 174 20.68 -9.43 5.74
C GLU A 174 21.41 -9.63 4.40
N LEU A 175 21.87 -8.56 3.76
CA LEU A 175 22.50 -8.68 2.47
C LEU A 175 23.91 -9.28 2.54
N PRO A 176 24.25 -10.24 1.67
CA PRO A 176 25.63 -10.74 1.56
C PRO A 176 26.57 -9.70 0.95
N ALA A 177 27.87 -9.82 1.22
CA ALA A 177 28.91 -8.90 0.75
C ALA A 177 28.84 -8.54 -0.74
N PRO A 178 28.56 -9.46 -1.70
CA PRO A 178 28.41 -9.09 -3.12
C PRO A 178 27.24 -8.16 -3.39
N ALA A 179 26.13 -8.31 -2.66
CA ALA A 179 24.96 -7.45 -2.82
C ALA A 179 25.22 -6.04 -2.26
N LEU A 180 25.85 -5.93 -1.08
CA LEU A 180 26.28 -4.67 -0.51
C LEU A 180 27.26 -3.92 -1.43
N ALA A 181 28.24 -4.64 -1.99
CA ALA A 181 29.19 -4.08 -2.96
C ALA A 181 28.51 -3.60 -4.25
N LEU A 182 27.47 -4.29 -4.71
CA LEU A 182 26.67 -3.86 -5.86
C LEU A 182 25.96 -2.54 -5.56
N LEU A 183 25.26 -2.44 -4.43
CA LEU A 183 24.56 -1.21 -4.03
C LEU A 183 25.51 -0.02 -3.91
N ALA A 184 26.64 -0.17 -3.22
CA ALA A 184 27.67 0.87 -3.16
C ALA A 184 28.19 1.27 -4.54
N GLY A 185 28.37 0.31 -5.43
CA GLY A 185 28.80 0.54 -6.79
C GLY A 185 27.81 1.30 -7.68
N MET A 186 26.51 1.13 -7.44
CA MET A 186 25.44 1.76 -8.22
C MET A 186 25.37 3.28 -8.03
N VAL A 187 25.80 3.79 -6.90
CA VAL A 187 25.74 5.22 -6.54
C VAL A 187 26.28 6.13 -7.65
N LYS A 188 27.38 5.76 -8.27
CA LYS A 188 28.04 6.56 -9.33
C LYS A 188 27.14 6.85 -10.52
N ALA A 189 26.35 5.87 -10.96
CA ALA A 189 25.45 5.99 -12.11
C ALA A 189 24.34 4.93 -12.03
N PRO A 190 23.31 5.14 -11.20
CA PRO A 190 22.31 4.13 -10.89
C PRO A 190 21.62 3.53 -12.11
N SER A 191 21.23 4.37 -13.06
CA SER A 191 20.59 3.91 -14.30
C SER A 191 21.51 3.09 -15.21
N ALA A 192 22.82 3.40 -15.22
CA ALA A 192 23.80 2.68 -16.05
C ALA A 192 24.21 1.33 -15.44
N TYR A 193 24.13 1.22 -14.12
CA TYR A 193 24.48 0.04 -13.33
C TYR A 193 23.25 -0.69 -12.78
N ASP A 194 22.05 -0.35 -13.25
CA ASP A 194 20.82 -1.09 -12.89
C ASP A 194 21.01 -2.59 -13.22
N PRO A 195 20.99 -3.47 -12.20
CA PRO A 195 21.33 -4.87 -12.39
C PRO A 195 20.28 -5.67 -13.16
N ARG A 196 19.05 -5.17 -13.26
CA ARG A 196 17.98 -5.76 -14.05
C ARG A 196 18.07 -5.39 -15.54
N ARG A 197 18.48 -4.14 -15.81
CA ARG A 197 18.61 -3.62 -17.19
C ARG A 197 19.97 -3.90 -17.79
N HIS A 198 21.03 -3.83 -16.98
CA HIS A 198 22.42 -3.93 -17.43
C HIS A 198 23.25 -4.90 -16.54
N PRO A 199 22.89 -6.20 -16.47
CA PRO A 199 23.46 -7.16 -15.52
C PRO A 199 24.98 -7.31 -15.66
N GLN A 200 25.52 -7.24 -16.86
CA GLN A 200 26.97 -7.33 -17.08
C GLN A 200 27.74 -6.12 -16.52
N ARG A 201 27.24 -4.90 -16.78
CA ARG A 201 27.83 -3.66 -16.24
C ARG A 201 27.73 -3.63 -14.72
N ALA A 202 26.61 -4.05 -14.17
CA ALA A 202 26.38 -4.16 -12.74
C ALA A 202 27.37 -5.15 -12.11
N ARG A 203 27.59 -6.33 -12.72
CA ARG A 203 28.58 -7.31 -12.26
C ARG A 203 30.00 -6.77 -12.30
N GLN A 204 30.40 -6.11 -13.37
CA GLN A 204 31.73 -5.48 -13.47
C GLN A 204 31.92 -4.42 -12.40
N ARG A 205 30.92 -3.57 -12.19
CA ARG A 205 30.97 -2.51 -11.18
C ARG A 205 31.03 -3.09 -9.76
N ARG A 206 30.22 -4.09 -9.44
CA ARG A 206 30.30 -4.84 -8.20
C ARG A 206 31.69 -5.42 -7.94
N ASN A 207 32.25 -6.08 -8.95
CA ASN A 207 33.56 -6.72 -8.85
C ASN A 207 34.69 -5.70 -8.61
N LEU A 208 34.55 -4.48 -9.17
CA LEU A 208 35.48 -3.38 -8.89
C LEU A 208 35.38 -2.95 -7.41
N VAL A 209 34.15 -2.80 -6.86
CA VAL A 209 33.95 -2.44 -5.44
C VAL A 209 34.55 -3.52 -4.54
N LEU A 210 34.32 -4.80 -4.83
CA LEU A 210 34.90 -5.92 -4.06
C LEU A 210 36.44 -5.86 -4.07
N ALA A 211 37.05 -5.58 -5.22
CA ALA A 211 38.50 -5.45 -5.30
C ALA A 211 39.04 -4.25 -4.49
N GLU A 212 38.33 -3.12 -4.51
CA GLU A 212 38.72 -1.95 -3.71
C GLU A 212 38.54 -2.20 -2.19
N LEU A 213 37.50 -2.94 -1.80
CA LEU A 213 37.31 -3.37 -0.39
C LEU A 213 38.42 -4.31 0.09
N VAL A 214 38.91 -5.17 -0.76
CA VAL A 214 40.11 -6.02 -0.46
C VAL A 214 41.35 -5.14 -0.30
N ARG A 215 41.58 -4.18 -1.21
CA ARG A 215 42.72 -3.24 -1.11
C ARG A 215 42.65 -2.39 0.15
N ALA A 216 41.44 -2.09 0.62
CA ALA A 216 41.22 -1.37 1.87
C ALA A 216 41.24 -2.26 3.12
N GLY A 217 41.57 -3.57 2.99
CA GLY A 217 41.65 -4.49 4.10
C GLY A 217 40.29 -4.89 4.71
N GLN A 218 39.19 -4.57 4.06
CA GLN A 218 37.83 -4.86 4.57
C GLN A 218 37.32 -6.27 4.23
N ILE A 219 37.93 -6.91 3.26
CA ILE A 219 37.63 -8.28 2.82
C ILE A 219 38.95 -9.03 2.67
N ASP A 220 38.94 -10.28 3.15
CA ASP A 220 40.08 -11.21 2.97
C ASP A 220 40.34 -11.43 1.46
N PRO A 221 41.58 -11.22 0.96
CA PRO A 221 41.98 -11.49 -0.40
C PRO A 221 41.64 -12.89 -0.92
N ALA A 222 41.71 -13.93 -0.04
CA ALA A 222 41.39 -15.30 -0.38
C ALA A 222 39.91 -15.48 -0.82
N ARG A 223 38.99 -14.64 -0.34
CA ARG A 223 37.56 -14.67 -0.65
C ARG A 223 37.18 -13.93 -1.94
N LEU A 224 38.07 -13.11 -2.50
CA LEU A 224 37.74 -12.23 -3.62
C LEU A 224 37.21 -13.00 -4.83
N LYS A 225 37.89 -14.08 -5.24
CA LYS A 225 37.49 -14.86 -6.41
C LYS A 225 36.09 -15.47 -6.24
N SER A 226 35.79 -16.03 -5.08
CA SER A 226 34.48 -16.64 -4.80
C SER A 226 33.36 -15.59 -4.76
N LEU A 227 33.61 -14.42 -4.14
CA LEU A 227 32.64 -13.32 -4.11
C LEU A 227 32.37 -12.72 -5.50
N GLN A 228 33.39 -12.61 -6.35
CA GLN A 228 33.25 -12.13 -7.73
C GLN A 228 32.52 -13.13 -8.64
N ALA A 229 32.66 -14.43 -8.37
CA ALA A 229 31.97 -15.49 -9.10
C ALA A 229 30.48 -15.59 -8.74
N SER A 230 30.08 -15.08 -7.55
CA SER A 230 28.68 -15.14 -7.09
C SER A 230 27.70 -14.53 -8.08
N PRO A 231 26.50 -15.09 -8.23
CA PRO A 231 25.43 -14.46 -9.02
C PRO A 231 25.08 -13.10 -8.42
N LEU A 232 24.33 -12.27 -9.15
CA LEU A 232 23.88 -10.97 -8.65
C LEU A 232 22.85 -11.10 -7.51
N GLY A 233 22.20 -12.25 -7.37
CA GLY A 233 21.26 -12.54 -6.28
C GLY A 233 19.98 -11.73 -6.33
N LEU A 234 19.58 -11.26 -7.52
CA LEU A 234 18.39 -10.44 -7.66
C LEU A 234 17.14 -11.28 -7.43
N THR A 235 16.20 -10.70 -6.67
CA THR A 235 14.86 -11.29 -6.58
C THR A 235 14.13 -11.09 -7.90
N SER A 236 13.31 -12.06 -8.28
CA SER A 236 12.39 -11.89 -9.40
C SER A 236 11.45 -10.72 -9.08
N ALA A 237 11.09 -9.91 -10.08
CA ALA A 237 10.25 -8.71 -9.92
C ALA A 237 8.84 -8.96 -9.33
N LEU A 238 8.59 -10.17 -8.83
CA LEU A 238 7.30 -10.61 -8.27
C LEU A 238 7.04 -10.15 -6.83
N GLY A 239 8.05 -9.69 -6.08
CA GLY A 239 7.90 -9.34 -4.66
C GLY A 239 7.95 -7.84 -4.33
N GLY A 240 8.53 -7.01 -5.18
CA GLY A 240 8.74 -5.60 -4.87
C GLY A 240 7.48 -4.74 -5.12
N THR A 241 6.77 -4.40 -4.07
CA THR A 241 5.93 -3.18 -3.93
C THR A 241 5.08 -2.76 -5.15
N ARG A 242 4.33 -3.69 -5.74
CA ARG A 242 3.21 -3.33 -6.62
C ARG A 242 2.02 -2.72 -5.87
N THR A 243 2.11 -2.60 -4.55
CA THR A 243 1.00 -2.25 -3.65
C THR A 243 0.78 -0.75 -3.48
N SER A 244 1.76 0.09 -3.72
CA SER A 244 1.61 1.55 -3.51
C SER A 244 0.66 2.26 -4.49
N GLY A 245 0.10 1.55 -5.47
CA GLY A 245 -1.03 1.99 -6.30
C GLY A 245 -2.28 1.16 -6.07
N SER A 246 -2.33 0.32 -5.02
CA SER A 246 -3.49 -0.50 -4.74
C SER A 246 -4.64 0.33 -4.20
N ALA A 247 -5.86 -0.11 -4.48
CA ALA A 247 -7.06 0.50 -3.95
C ALA A 247 -7.11 0.50 -2.41
N PHE A 248 -6.53 -0.53 -1.79
CA PHE A 248 -6.39 -0.61 -0.35
C PHE A 248 -5.48 0.50 0.19
N PHE A 249 -4.33 0.73 -0.46
CA PHE A 249 -3.39 1.77 -0.06
C PHE A 249 -3.98 3.19 -0.16
N ASP A 250 -4.79 3.43 -1.19
CA ASP A 250 -5.57 4.67 -1.31
C ASP A 250 -6.53 4.84 -0.13
N TYR A 251 -7.16 3.76 0.32
CA TYR A 251 -8.04 3.80 1.48
C TYR A 251 -7.29 4.12 2.78
N VAL A 252 -6.16 3.44 3.04
CA VAL A 252 -5.27 3.74 4.17
C VAL A 252 -4.87 5.21 4.15
N ARG A 253 -4.39 5.72 3.01
CA ARG A 253 -3.99 7.12 2.85
C ARG A 253 -5.12 8.08 3.22
N ARG A 254 -6.35 7.83 2.74
CA ARG A 254 -7.51 8.67 3.07
C ARG A 254 -7.86 8.62 4.56
N GLN A 255 -7.69 7.48 5.22
CA GLN A 255 -7.90 7.39 6.67
C GLN A 255 -6.81 8.14 7.46
N VAL A 256 -5.55 8.01 7.09
CA VAL A 256 -4.45 8.77 7.72
C VAL A 256 -4.67 10.27 7.57
N GLN A 257 -4.98 10.75 6.37
CA GLN A 257 -5.20 12.17 6.09
C GLN A 257 -6.39 12.79 6.85
N ARG A 258 -7.33 12.00 7.33
CA ARG A 258 -8.43 12.48 8.17
C ARG A 258 -8.05 12.69 9.63
N HIS A 259 -6.99 12.04 10.12
CA HIS A 259 -6.64 11.97 11.54
C HIS A 259 -5.29 12.63 11.86
N PHE A 260 -4.44 12.85 10.87
CA PHE A 260 -3.10 13.41 11.05
C PHE A 260 -2.87 14.59 10.13
N ASP A 261 -2.18 15.61 10.66
CA ASP A 261 -1.69 16.72 9.88
C ASP A 261 -0.71 16.18 8.81
N PRO A 262 -0.85 16.61 7.53
CA PRO A 262 0.09 16.23 6.48
C PRO A 262 1.56 16.47 6.80
N ALA A 263 1.88 17.51 7.57
CA ALA A 263 3.23 17.83 8.00
C ALA A 263 3.83 16.73 8.91
N ILE A 264 3.03 16.19 9.84
CA ILE A 264 3.45 15.11 10.74
C ILE A 264 3.72 13.82 9.95
N VAL A 265 2.85 13.51 9.00
CA VAL A 265 2.99 12.32 8.14
C VAL A 265 4.27 12.37 7.31
N GLN A 266 4.73 13.58 6.95
CA GLN A 266 5.91 13.78 6.09
C GLN A 266 7.24 13.76 6.86
N THR A 267 7.25 14.16 8.13
CA THR A 267 8.49 14.43 8.87
C THR A 267 8.89 13.37 9.88
N GLN A 268 7.94 12.55 10.37
CA GLN A 268 8.19 11.67 11.52
C GLN A 268 8.46 10.21 11.17
N GLY A 269 8.54 9.84 9.88
CA GLY A 269 8.85 8.45 9.50
C GLY A 269 7.84 7.41 10.03
N LEU A 270 6.54 7.75 10.01
CA LEU A 270 5.48 6.93 10.62
C LEU A 270 5.40 5.52 10.03
N ARG A 271 5.30 4.53 10.90
CA ARG A 271 5.00 3.14 10.58
C ARG A 271 3.51 2.88 10.78
N ILE A 272 2.81 2.55 9.69
CA ILE A 272 1.36 2.34 9.69
C ILE A 272 1.10 0.84 9.57
N HIS A 273 0.58 0.24 10.64
CA HIS A 273 0.19 -1.17 10.66
C HIS A 273 -1.25 -1.31 10.18
N SER A 274 -1.38 -1.88 8.99
CA SER A 274 -2.67 -2.03 8.32
C SER A 274 -3.37 -3.35 8.65
N THR A 275 -4.65 -3.44 8.26
CA THR A 275 -5.47 -4.65 8.39
C THR A 275 -5.39 -5.56 7.16
N LEU A 276 -4.62 -5.18 6.12
CA LEU A 276 -4.54 -5.94 4.88
C LEU A 276 -4.10 -7.38 5.14
N ASP A 277 -4.82 -8.33 4.56
CA ASP A 277 -4.37 -9.71 4.40
C ASP A 277 -3.83 -9.90 2.97
N PRO A 278 -2.51 -10.15 2.79
CA PRO A 278 -1.92 -10.27 1.47
C PRO A 278 -2.46 -11.45 0.66
N LEU A 279 -2.85 -12.55 1.30
CA LEU A 279 -3.39 -13.74 0.64
C LEU A 279 -4.80 -13.46 0.12
N ILE A 280 -5.66 -12.87 0.96
CA ILE A 280 -7.01 -12.47 0.59
C ILE A 280 -6.98 -11.40 -0.51
N GLN A 281 -6.07 -10.43 -0.40
CA GLN A 281 -5.89 -9.39 -1.42
C GLN A 281 -5.50 -9.99 -2.77
N HIS A 282 -4.56 -10.94 -2.77
CA HIS A 282 -4.11 -11.61 -3.99
C HIS A 282 -5.24 -12.44 -4.61
N ALA A 283 -5.94 -13.22 -3.80
CA ALA A 283 -7.08 -14.02 -4.23
C ALA A 283 -8.21 -13.16 -4.83
N ALA A 284 -8.55 -12.04 -4.17
CA ALA A 284 -9.56 -11.11 -4.66
C ALA A 284 -9.16 -10.46 -6.00
N GLN A 285 -7.89 -10.11 -6.18
CA GLN A 285 -7.39 -9.57 -7.46
C GLN A 285 -7.47 -10.60 -8.59
N GLY A 286 -7.08 -11.84 -8.32
CA GLY A 286 -7.17 -12.95 -9.27
C GLY A 286 -8.61 -13.21 -9.67
N ALA A 287 -9.50 -13.41 -8.69
CA ALA A 287 -10.91 -13.67 -8.90
C ALA A 287 -11.60 -12.57 -9.74
N LEU A 288 -11.34 -11.29 -9.43
CA LEU A 288 -11.90 -10.20 -10.22
C LEU A 288 -11.44 -10.23 -11.67
N LYS A 289 -10.14 -10.43 -11.89
CA LYS A 289 -9.54 -10.46 -13.24
C LYS A 289 -10.13 -11.58 -14.08
N ASP A 290 -10.19 -12.78 -13.51
CA ASP A 290 -10.60 -14.00 -14.21
C ASP A 290 -12.11 -13.96 -14.50
N THR A 291 -12.94 -13.61 -13.49
CA THR A 291 -14.39 -13.46 -13.67
C THR A 291 -14.74 -12.41 -14.73
N LEU A 292 -14.05 -11.27 -14.76
CA LEU A 292 -14.30 -10.25 -15.79
C LEU A 292 -13.93 -10.75 -17.19
N ALA A 293 -12.87 -11.55 -17.32
CA ALA A 293 -12.49 -12.16 -18.59
C ALA A 293 -13.54 -13.18 -19.07
N ASP A 294 -14.02 -14.02 -18.16
CA ASP A 294 -15.07 -15.02 -18.44
C ASP A 294 -16.39 -14.35 -18.85
N LEU A 295 -16.79 -13.30 -18.16
CA LEU A 295 -17.99 -12.52 -18.51
C LEU A 295 -17.87 -11.86 -19.88
N GLU A 296 -16.71 -11.25 -20.20
CA GLU A 296 -16.44 -10.68 -21.51
C GLU A 296 -16.51 -11.73 -22.62
N SER A 297 -15.96 -12.91 -22.39
CA SER A 297 -16.02 -14.04 -23.32
C SER A 297 -17.44 -14.53 -23.51
N THR A 298 -18.15 -14.82 -22.42
CA THR A 298 -19.52 -15.36 -22.43
C THR A 298 -20.51 -14.44 -23.12
N HIS A 299 -20.40 -13.13 -22.86
CA HIS A 299 -21.29 -12.12 -23.42
C HIS A 299 -20.76 -11.48 -24.72
N LYS A 300 -19.67 -11.99 -25.28
CA LYS A 300 -19.04 -11.47 -26.52
C LYS A 300 -18.73 -9.97 -26.44
N LEU A 301 -18.31 -9.50 -25.28
CA LEU A 301 -17.91 -8.12 -25.06
C LEU A 301 -16.44 -7.88 -25.46
N PRO A 302 -16.05 -6.65 -25.80
CA PRO A 302 -14.66 -6.35 -26.08
C PRO A 302 -13.76 -6.63 -24.88
N ALA A 303 -12.68 -7.40 -25.09
CA ALA A 303 -11.76 -7.80 -24.04
C ALA A 303 -11.12 -6.58 -23.32
N GLY A 304 -11.03 -6.66 -21.99
CA GLY A 304 -10.40 -5.62 -21.15
C GLY A 304 -11.26 -4.37 -20.89
N LYS A 305 -12.50 -4.35 -21.32
CA LYS A 305 -13.42 -3.20 -21.14
C LYS A 305 -14.21 -3.25 -19.85
N MET A 306 -14.60 -4.44 -19.40
CA MET A 306 -15.32 -4.57 -18.15
C MET A 306 -14.43 -4.21 -16.95
N GLN A 307 -15.06 -3.56 -15.97
CA GLN A 307 -14.44 -3.16 -14.72
C GLN A 307 -15.30 -3.62 -13.55
N GLY A 308 -14.67 -3.87 -12.42
CA GLY A 308 -15.33 -4.26 -11.19
C GLY A 308 -14.56 -3.79 -9.97
N ALA A 309 -15.11 -4.03 -8.80
CA ALA A 309 -14.47 -3.76 -7.52
C ALA A 309 -14.83 -4.86 -6.52
N ILE A 310 -13.93 -5.12 -5.57
CA ILE A 310 -14.14 -6.05 -4.45
C ILE A 310 -13.71 -5.34 -3.16
N VAL A 311 -14.52 -5.51 -2.10
CA VAL A 311 -14.19 -5.13 -0.73
C VAL A 311 -14.40 -6.37 0.13
N VAL A 312 -13.38 -6.78 0.87
CA VAL A 312 -13.44 -7.92 1.79
C VAL A 312 -13.28 -7.41 3.22
N LEU A 313 -14.22 -7.78 4.08
CA LEU A 313 -14.29 -7.35 5.47
C LEU A 313 -14.22 -8.55 6.41
N GLN A 314 -13.65 -8.35 7.58
CA GLN A 314 -13.87 -9.20 8.72
C GLN A 314 -15.15 -8.74 9.44
N VAL A 315 -16.12 -9.63 9.58
CA VAL A 315 -17.47 -9.30 10.05
C VAL A 315 -17.45 -8.78 11.49
N ASP A 316 -16.71 -9.45 12.39
CA ASP A 316 -16.76 -9.22 13.83
C ASP A 316 -16.17 -7.86 14.26
N ASN A 317 -15.22 -7.32 13.48
CA ASN A 317 -14.42 -6.19 13.91
C ASN A 317 -14.32 -5.04 12.88
N GLY A 318 -14.94 -5.20 11.69
CA GLY A 318 -14.92 -4.19 10.63
C GLY A 318 -13.55 -3.98 9.97
N GLU A 319 -12.58 -4.89 10.17
CA GLU A 319 -11.29 -4.80 9.48
C GLU A 319 -11.47 -5.04 7.99
N VAL A 320 -10.91 -4.13 7.20
CA VAL A 320 -10.86 -4.27 5.75
C VAL A 320 -9.64 -5.13 5.39
N LEU A 321 -9.88 -6.36 4.97
CA LEU A 321 -8.84 -7.33 4.66
C LEU A 321 -8.30 -7.20 3.24
N ALA A 322 -9.17 -6.79 2.29
CA ALA A 322 -8.76 -6.54 0.91
C ALA A 322 -9.64 -5.49 0.23
N VAL A 323 -9.04 -4.74 -0.70
CA VAL A 323 -9.75 -3.80 -1.57
C VAL A 323 -9.20 -3.89 -2.99
N VAL A 324 -10.05 -4.19 -3.95
CA VAL A 324 -9.72 -4.18 -5.38
C VAL A 324 -10.58 -3.13 -6.06
N GLY A 325 -9.95 -2.06 -6.55
CA GLY A 325 -10.64 -0.90 -7.15
C GLY A 325 -10.77 -0.95 -8.67
N GLY A 326 -10.36 -2.03 -9.31
CA GLY A 326 -10.43 -2.21 -10.75
C GLY A 326 -9.59 -3.38 -11.25
N ARG A 327 -9.81 -3.80 -12.50
CA ARG A 327 -9.18 -4.96 -13.13
C ARG A 327 -7.64 -4.96 -13.13
N GLN A 328 -7.02 -3.79 -13.30
CA GLN A 328 -5.56 -3.66 -13.41
C GLN A 328 -4.91 -3.11 -12.14
N GLY A 329 -5.66 -3.02 -11.05
CA GLY A 329 -5.26 -2.27 -9.87
C GLY A 329 -5.32 -0.75 -10.13
N SER A 330 -5.45 0.05 -9.07
CA SER A 330 -5.51 1.51 -9.19
C SER A 330 -4.10 2.09 -9.37
N ARG A 331 -3.52 2.01 -10.54
CA ARG A 331 -2.30 2.77 -10.85
C ARG A 331 -2.67 4.25 -11.05
N GLY A 332 -2.79 5.01 -9.94
CA GLY A 332 -3.11 6.44 -9.99
C GLY A 332 -4.49 6.77 -10.59
N GLY A 333 -5.38 5.79 -10.71
CA GLY A 333 -6.68 5.89 -11.33
C GLY A 333 -7.84 5.87 -10.35
N PHE A 334 -9.03 5.89 -10.89
CA PHE A 334 -10.29 5.89 -10.17
C PHE A 334 -10.49 4.59 -9.36
N ASN A 335 -10.64 4.74 -8.04
CA ASN A 335 -10.85 3.63 -7.11
C ASN A 335 -12.34 3.29 -7.03
N ARG A 336 -12.78 2.31 -7.82
CA ARG A 336 -14.20 1.94 -7.89
C ARG A 336 -14.77 1.44 -6.58
N ALA A 337 -13.95 0.82 -5.74
CA ALA A 337 -14.40 0.35 -4.43
C ALA A 337 -14.83 1.49 -3.50
N LEU A 338 -14.17 2.65 -3.61
CA LEU A 338 -14.40 3.81 -2.74
C LEU A 338 -15.22 4.93 -3.44
N ASP A 339 -15.09 5.08 -4.76
CA ASP A 339 -15.54 6.29 -5.47
C ASP A 339 -16.64 6.02 -6.50
N ALA A 340 -16.81 4.78 -6.99
CA ALA A 340 -17.86 4.47 -7.96
C ALA A 340 -19.22 4.44 -7.28
N ARG A 341 -19.98 5.49 -7.46
CA ARG A 341 -21.35 5.60 -6.95
C ARG A 341 -22.33 5.22 -8.04
N ARG A 342 -23.18 4.25 -7.73
CA ARG A 342 -24.20 3.76 -8.65
C ARG A 342 -25.44 3.36 -7.87
N PRO A 343 -26.63 3.38 -8.50
CA PRO A 343 -27.84 2.82 -7.91
C PRO A 343 -27.58 1.38 -7.47
N VAL A 344 -27.80 1.11 -6.18
CA VAL A 344 -27.45 -0.20 -5.58
C VAL A 344 -28.53 -1.27 -5.76
N GLY A 345 -29.72 -0.86 -6.18
CA GLY A 345 -30.81 -1.78 -6.48
C GLY A 345 -31.22 -2.62 -5.27
N SER A 346 -31.51 -3.88 -5.51
CA SER A 346 -32.03 -4.82 -4.50
C SER A 346 -31.13 -5.04 -3.30
N LEU A 347 -29.88 -4.60 -3.30
CA LEU A 347 -29.00 -4.65 -2.13
C LEU A 347 -29.53 -3.84 -0.94
N LEU A 348 -30.42 -2.86 -1.18
CA LEU A 348 -31.05 -2.09 -0.11
C LEU A 348 -32.27 -2.77 0.53
N LYS A 349 -32.89 -3.73 -0.14
CA LYS A 349 -34.12 -4.36 0.33
C LYS A 349 -34.06 -4.89 1.76
N PRO A 350 -32.98 -5.54 2.25
CA PRO A 350 -32.91 -5.98 3.64
C PRO A 350 -33.25 -4.88 4.64
N ALA A 351 -32.87 -3.61 4.38
CA ALA A 351 -33.21 -2.49 5.26
C ALA A 351 -34.72 -2.18 5.30
N VAL A 352 -35.45 -2.39 4.21
CA VAL A 352 -36.90 -2.24 4.16
C VAL A 352 -37.57 -3.30 5.02
N TYR A 353 -37.12 -4.55 4.92
CA TYR A 353 -37.64 -5.66 5.68
C TYR A 353 -37.30 -5.56 7.17
N LEU A 354 -36.09 -5.13 7.53
CA LEU A 354 -35.73 -4.83 8.91
C LEU A 354 -36.58 -3.73 9.50
N ALA A 355 -36.87 -2.66 8.74
CA ALA A 355 -37.76 -1.60 9.20
C ALA A 355 -39.20 -2.09 9.44
N ALA A 356 -39.64 -3.13 8.75
CA ALA A 356 -40.91 -3.78 9.00
C ALA A 356 -40.82 -4.70 10.23
N LEU A 357 -39.83 -5.59 10.29
CA LEU A 357 -39.65 -6.59 11.34
C LEU A 357 -39.33 -5.96 12.70
N SER A 358 -38.80 -4.72 12.75
CA SER A 358 -38.67 -3.95 14.00
C SER A 358 -40.03 -3.64 14.67
N ARG A 359 -41.15 -4.04 14.04
CA ARG A 359 -42.49 -3.92 14.56
C ARG A 359 -43.14 -5.32 14.67
N PRO A 360 -42.68 -6.21 15.59
CA PRO A 360 -43.06 -7.63 15.62
C PRO A 360 -44.55 -7.88 15.81
N HIS A 361 -45.27 -6.93 16.43
CA HIS A 361 -46.73 -7.00 16.56
C HIS A 361 -47.48 -6.84 15.24
N ARG A 362 -46.83 -6.32 14.21
CA ARG A 362 -47.43 -6.05 12.90
C ARG A 362 -46.84 -6.89 11.79
N TYR A 363 -45.56 -7.20 11.85
CA TYR A 363 -44.85 -7.92 10.78
C TYR A 363 -44.02 -9.06 11.36
N HIS A 364 -44.12 -10.21 10.73
CA HIS A 364 -43.32 -11.41 10.96
C HIS A 364 -43.03 -12.08 9.62
N LEU A 365 -42.20 -13.10 9.58
CA LEU A 365 -41.71 -13.71 8.33
C LEU A 365 -42.87 -14.24 7.42
N GLN A 366 -43.97 -14.71 8.03
CA GLN A 366 -45.14 -15.21 7.31
C GLN A 366 -46.22 -14.11 7.07
N SER A 367 -45.93 -12.84 7.40
CA SER A 367 -46.89 -11.77 7.08
C SER A 367 -47.13 -11.68 5.58
N ILE A 368 -48.43 -11.61 5.22
CA ILE A 368 -48.81 -11.53 3.81
C ILE A 368 -48.61 -10.12 3.28
N LEU A 369 -47.89 -10.01 2.17
CA LEU A 369 -47.67 -8.80 1.40
C LEU A 369 -48.41 -8.88 0.05
N ASP A 370 -48.88 -7.75 -0.41
CA ASP A 370 -49.54 -7.65 -1.71
C ASP A 370 -48.55 -7.21 -2.80
N ASP A 371 -48.27 -8.12 -3.76
CA ASP A 371 -47.38 -7.87 -4.89
C ASP A 371 -48.14 -7.44 -6.17
N SER A 372 -49.45 -7.16 -6.06
CA SER A 372 -50.24 -6.66 -7.19
C SER A 372 -49.80 -5.26 -7.62
N PRO A 373 -49.89 -4.93 -8.92
CA PRO A 373 -49.51 -3.62 -9.45
C PRO A 373 -50.19 -2.48 -8.73
N PHE A 374 -49.46 -1.41 -8.46
CA PHE A 374 -50.02 -0.18 -7.89
C PHE A 374 -49.33 1.06 -8.45
N GLU A 375 -49.98 2.17 -8.24
CA GLU A 375 -49.50 3.49 -8.61
C GLU A 375 -49.38 4.34 -7.35
N TRP A 376 -48.22 4.96 -7.15
CA TRP A 376 -48.02 5.95 -6.11
C TRP A 376 -47.86 7.32 -6.72
N ARG A 377 -48.53 8.33 -6.13
CA ARG A 377 -48.50 9.73 -6.58
C ARG A 377 -48.16 10.64 -5.39
N ALA A 378 -47.16 11.49 -5.58
CA ALA A 378 -47.01 12.67 -4.73
C ALA A 378 -47.63 13.88 -5.39
N ASN A 379 -48.02 14.88 -4.61
CA ASN A 379 -48.58 16.13 -5.13
C ASN A 379 -47.61 16.76 -6.16
N GLY A 380 -48.08 16.95 -7.40
CA GLY A 380 -47.29 17.57 -8.47
C GLY A 380 -46.23 16.67 -9.15
N ALA A 381 -46.05 15.43 -8.73
CA ALA A 381 -45.08 14.53 -9.34
C ALA A 381 -45.68 13.55 -10.35
N LYS A 382 -44.84 13.04 -11.26
CA LYS A 382 -45.24 11.95 -12.16
C LYS A 382 -45.54 10.69 -11.34
N PRO A 383 -46.60 9.92 -11.74
CA PRO A 383 -46.94 8.66 -11.08
C PRO A 383 -45.78 7.69 -11.10
N TRP A 384 -45.47 7.06 -9.96
CA TRP A 384 -44.48 6.01 -9.87
C TRP A 384 -45.17 4.65 -9.85
N ARG A 385 -44.76 3.75 -10.76
CA ARG A 385 -45.34 2.41 -10.95
C ARG A 385 -44.19 1.40 -10.92
N PRO A 386 -43.84 0.82 -9.74
CA PRO A 386 -42.83 -0.23 -9.66
C PRO A 386 -43.29 -1.48 -10.39
N ARG A 387 -42.32 -2.25 -10.92
CA ARG A 387 -42.60 -3.52 -11.61
C ARG A 387 -41.59 -4.56 -11.17
N ASN A 388 -42.04 -5.83 -11.11
CA ASN A 388 -41.13 -6.96 -10.90
C ASN A 388 -40.25 -7.17 -12.13
N TYR A 389 -39.07 -7.82 -11.90
CA TYR A 389 -38.10 -8.08 -12.96
C TYR A 389 -38.67 -8.98 -14.06
N ASP A 390 -39.42 -10.01 -13.65
CA ASP A 390 -40.11 -10.95 -14.55
C ASP A 390 -41.38 -10.38 -15.17
N ARG A 391 -41.79 -9.16 -14.78
CA ARG A 391 -43.00 -8.43 -15.23
C ARG A 391 -44.32 -9.12 -14.86
N LYS A 392 -44.29 -10.05 -13.88
CA LYS A 392 -45.49 -10.74 -13.39
C LYS A 392 -45.99 -10.15 -12.08
N ASP A 393 -47.26 -10.38 -11.83
CA ASP A 393 -47.97 -10.13 -10.58
C ASP A 393 -48.03 -11.45 -9.82
N HIS A 394 -47.61 -11.43 -8.57
CA HIS A 394 -47.61 -12.64 -7.74
C HIS A 394 -48.70 -12.64 -6.67
N GLY A 395 -49.57 -11.59 -6.69
CA GLY A 395 -50.67 -11.48 -5.74
C GLY A 395 -50.25 -11.43 -4.27
N GLN A 396 -50.82 -12.27 -3.47
CA GLN A 396 -50.49 -12.35 -2.04
C GLN A 396 -49.29 -13.26 -1.82
N VAL A 397 -48.23 -12.74 -1.22
CA VAL A 397 -46.98 -13.46 -0.99
C VAL A 397 -46.53 -13.31 0.45
N GLU A 398 -45.86 -14.30 1.02
CA GLU A 398 -45.24 -14.14 2.33
C GLU A 398 -44.07 -13.17 2.31
N LEU A 399 -43.84 -12.44 3.42
CA LEU A 399 -42.76 -11.50 3.58
C LEU A 399 -41.38 -12.14 3.31
N ILE A 400 -41.16 -13.35 3.81
CA ILE A 400 -39.93 -14.12 3.60
C ILE A 400 -39.71 -14.39 2.11
N ASP A 401 -40.75 -14.83 1.40
CA ASP A 401 -40.66 -15.12 -0.03
C ASP A 401 -40.44 -13.84 -0.86
N ALA A 402 -41.11 -12.77 -0.50
CA ALA A 402 -40.96 -11.48 -1.16
C ALA A 402 -39.49 -10.95 -1.08
N LEU A 403 -38.81 -11.20 0.06
CA LEU A 403 -37.37 -10.89 0.18
C LEU A 403 -36.52 -11.91 -0.59
N ALA A 404 -36.76 -13.20 -0.42
CA ALA A 404 -35.96 -14.27 -1.04
C ALA A 404 -36.01 -14.20 -2.58
N GLN A 405 -37.18 -13.96 -3.14
CA GLN A 405 -37.40 -13.81 -4.59
C GLN A 405 -37.13 -12.39 -5.08
N SER A 406 -36.85 -11.45 -4.15
CA SER A 406 -36.55 -10.06 -4.47
C SER A 406 -37.70 -9.34 -5.23
N TYR A 407 -38.95 -9.57 -4.84
CA TYR A 407 -40.09 -8.91 -5.48
C TYR A 407 -40.07 -7.40 -5.26
N ASN A 408 -40.22 -6.65 -6.34
CA ASN A 408 -40.11 -5.19 -6.29
C ASN A 408 -41.38 -4.54 -5.78
N VAL A 409 -42.55 -5.02 -6.25
CA VAL A 409 -43.82 -4.39 -5.96
C VAL A 409 -44.18 -4.58 -4.49
N ALA A 410 -44.09 -5.81 -3.95
CA ALA A 410 -44.30 -6.09 -2.55
C ALA A 410 -43.34 -5.28 -1.66
N THR A 411 -42.05 -5.21 -2.01
CA THR A 411 -41.06 -4.43 -1.27
C THR A 411 -41.36 -2.94 -1.27
N ALA A 412 -41.73 -2.39 -2.42
CA ALA A 412 -42.08 -0.96 -2.55
C ALA A 412 -43.30 -0.61 -1.71
N ARG A 413 -44.34 -1.45 -1.76
CA ARG A 413 -45.55 -1.27 -0.96
C ARG A 413 -45.26 -1.40 0.54
N LEU A 414 -44.48 -2.39 0.93
CA LEU A 414 -44.03 -2.54 2.33
C LEU A 414 -43.32 -1.30 2.83
N GLY A 415 -42.30 -0.85 2.09
CA GLY A 415 -41.49 0.34 2.49
C GLY A 415 -42.31 1.64 2.59
N LEU A 416 -43.30 1.82 1.71
CA LEU A 416 -44.24 2.94 1.79
C LEU A 416 -45.13 2.82 3.03
N THR A 417 -45.62 1.64 3.35
CA THR A 417 -46.47 1.37 4.52
C THR A 417 -45.72 1.49 5.84
N VAL A 418 -44.47 1.06 5.90
CA VAL A 418 -43.61 1.20 7.06
C VAL A 418 -43.18 2.66 7.26
N GLY A 419 -43.04 3.40 6.18
CA GLY A 419 -42.58 4.78 6.13
C GLY A 419 -41.13 4.92 5.73
N LEU A 420 -40.87 5.77 4.73
CA LEU A 420 -39.54 5.97 4.14
C LEU A 420 -38.50 6.45 5.14
N GLU A 421 -38.90 7.32 6.07
CA GLU A 421 -38.02 7.82 7.14
C GLU A 421 -37.52 6.67 8.05
N GLN A 422 -38.37 5.67 8.32
CA GLN A 422 -37.96 4.52 9.10
C GLN A 422 -36.94 3.64 8.33
N VAL A 423 -37.16 3.45 7.04
CA VAL A 423 -36.19 2.75 6.17
C VAL A 423 -34.84 3.49 6.16
N ILE A 424 -34.86 4.82 6.01
CA ILE A 424 -33.65 5.66 6.06
C ILE A 424 -32.95 5.54 7.41
N LYS A 425 -33.70 5.52 8.51
CA LYS A 425 -33.13 5.35 9.86
C LYS A 425 -32.41 4.02 10.01
N VAL A 426 -32.98 2.92 9.49
CA VAL A 426 -32.31 1.61 9.47
C VAL A 426 -31.03 1.65 8.65
N LEU A 427 -31.04 2.26 7.46
CA LEU A 427 -29.86 2.42 6.61
C LEU A 427 -28.75 3.20 7.32
N GLN A 428 -29.09 4.30 8.01
CA GLN A 428 -28.14 5.11 8.79
C GLN A 428 -27.58 4.33 9.98
N SER A 429 -28.43 3.62 10.71
CA SER A 429 -28.00 2.74 11.80
C SER A 429 -27.03 1.66 11.28
N ALA A 430 -27.31 1.06 10.13
CA ALA A 430 -26.44 0.08 9.49
C ALA A 430 -25.12 0.66 8.95
N GLY A 431 -24.94 1.99 8.99
CA GLY A 431 -23.67 2.66 8.67
C GLY A 431 -23.62 3.45 7.37
N ILE A 432 -24.76 3.71 6.72
CA ILE A 432 -24.83 4.64 5.60
C ILE A 432 -24.85 6.08 6.13
N VAL A 433 -23.71 6.75 6.10
CA VAL A 433 -23.53 8.07 6.73
C VAL A 433 -23.94 9.26 5.84
N ARG A 434 -24.21 9.03 4.55
CA ARG A 434 -24.58 10.13 3.66
C ARG A 434 -26.04 10.54 3.82
N PRO A 435 -26.39 11.77 3.46
CA PRO A 435 -27.78 12.20 3.38
C PRO A 435 -28.56 11.35 2.39
N LEU A 436 -29.71 10.83 2.79
CA LEU A 436 -30.62 10.06 1.97
C LEU A 436 -31.93 10.85 1.82
N LEU A 437 -32.48 10.85 0.62
CA LEU A 437 -33.74 11.53 0.33
C LEU A 437 -34.89 10.51 0.39
N ALA A 438 -36.00 10.90 1.04
CA ALA A 438 -37.17 10.05 1.23
C ALA A 438 -38.02 9.96 -0.03
N PHE A 439 -37.45 9.52 -1.13
CA PHE A 439 -38.19 9.18 -2.34
C PHE A 439 -38.65 7.72 -2.31
N PRO A 440 -39.84 7.38 -2.81
CA PRO A 440 -40.36 6.00 -2.87
C PRO A 440 -39.40 5.01 -3.49
N SER A 441 -38.66 5.42 -4.50
CA SER A 441 -37.67 4.58 -5.21
C SER A 441 -36.50 4.16 -4.37
N ILE A 442 -36.27 4.74 -3.16
CA ILE A 442 -35.24 4.29 -2.20
C ILE A 442 -35.52 2.86 -1.75
N THR A 443 -36.78 2.45 -1.65
CA THR A 443 -37.18 1.08 -1.29
C THR A 443 -36.66 0.01 -2.26
N LEU A 444 -36.37 0.42 -3.49
CA LEU A 444 -35.79 -0.41 -4.55
C LEU A 444 -34.33 -0.09 -4.85
N GLY A 445 -33.68 0.67 -3.97
CA GLY A 445 -32.27 0.99 -4.08
C GLY A 445 -31.87 1.99 -5.16
N ALA A 446 -32.80 2.92 -5.52
CA ALA A 446 -32.47 4.05 -6.38
C ALA A 446 -31.65 5.11 -5.59
N VAL A 447 -30.55 4.67 -5.03
CA VAL A 447 -29.59 5.49 -4.26
C VAL A 447 -28.20 5.13 -4.73
N ASP A 448 -27.41 6.15 -5.04
CA ASP A 448 -26.03 5.99 -5.50
C ASP A 448 -25.09 5.82 -4.31
N LEU A 449 -24.60 4.60 -4.08
CA LEU A 449 -23.62 4.26 -3.05
C LEU A 449 -22.38 3.61 -3.67
N ALA A 450 -21.24 3.77 -2.97
CA ALA A 450 -20.01 3.07 -3.32
C ALA A 450 -19.99 1.65 -2.71
N PRO A 451 -19.25 0.70 -3.31
CA PRO A 451 -19.13 -0.66 -2.76
C PRO A 451 -18.74 -0.72 -1.29
N VAL A 452 -17.84 0.17 -0.83
CA VAL A 452 -17.42 0.24 0.58
C VAL A 452 -18.55 0.65 1.53
N GLU A 453 -19.49 1.49 1.08
CA GLU A 453 -20.65 1.90 1.87
C GLU A 453 -21.64 0.75 2.03
N ILE A 454 -21.86 -0.01 0.95
CA ILE A 454 -22.67 -1.25 1.00
C ILE A 454 -21.99 -2.30 1.86
N ALA A 455 -20.68 -2.46 1.75
CA ALA A 455 -19.94 -3.40 2.59
C ALA A 455 -20.09 -3.08 4.09
N GLN A 456 -20.08 -1.79 4.49
CA GLN A 456 -20.37 -1.38 5.87
C GLN A 456 -21.78 -1.78 6.32
N MET A 457 -22.78 -1.57 5.48
CA MET A 457 -24.17 -1.97 5.78
C MET A 457 -24.28 -3.48 6.00
N TYR A 458 -23.69 -4.27 5.09
CA TYR A 458 -23.71 -5.71 5.18
C TYR A 458 -22.86 -6.28 6.32
N GLN A 459 -21.80 -5.58 6.74
CA GLN A 459 -21.07 -5.92 7.97
C GLN A 459 -22.00 -5.86 9.17
N SER A 460 -22.81 -4.80 9.29
CA SER A 460 -23.75 -4.67 10.40
C SER A 460 -24.85 -5.74 10.39
N LEU A 461 -25.31 -6.15 9.21
CA LEU A 461 -26.28 -7.26 9.08
C LEU A 461 -25.65 -8.61 9.44
N ALA A 462 -24.47 -8.91 8.91
CA ALA A 462 -23.80 -10.19 9.10
C ALA A 462 -23.32 -10.43 10.54
N SER A 463 -23.10 -9.36 11.31
CA SER A 463 -22.67 -9.41 12.71
C SER A 463 -23.84 -9.43 13.72
N GLY A 464 -25.04 -9.78 13.30
CA GLY A 464 -26.21 -9.79 14.20
C GLY A 464 -26.61 -8.40 14.66
N GLY A 465 -26.48 -7.38 13.81
CA GLY A 465 -26.85 -6.01 14.10
C GLY A 465 -25.76 -5.16 14.77
N HIS A 466 -24.57 -5.72 15.03
CA HIS A 466 -23.45 -4.97 15.57
C HIS A 466 -22.70 -4.21 14.48
N ARG A 467 -22.68 -2.90 14.55
CA ARG A 467 -21.90 -2.07 13.64
C ARG A 467 -20.49 -1.85 14.17
N ALA A 468 -19.50 -2.32 13.43
CA ALA A 468 -18.10 -1.99 13.59
C ALA A 468 -17.67 -1.05 12.43
N PRO A 469 -17.25 0.20 12.69
CA PRO A 469 -16.75 1.10 11.66
C PRO A 469 -15.60 0.47 10.90
N LEU A 470 -15.61 0.60 9.56
CA LEU A 470 -14.56 0.04 8.71
C LEU A 470 -13.22 0.68 9.00
N ARG A 471 -12.22 -0.15 9.25
CA ARG A 471 -10.85 0.29 9.52
C ARG A 471 -9.86 -0.43 8.63
N THR A 472 -8.88 0.31 8.14
CA THR A 472 -7.73 -0.23 7.39
C THR A 472 -6.44 -0.15 8.19
N ILE A 473 -6.48 0.45 9.39
CA ILE A 473 -5.32 0.71 10.24
C ILE A 473 -5.60 0.12 11.62
N ARG A 474 -4.64 -0.67 12.14
CA ARG A 474 -4.66 -1.19 13.53
C ARG A 474 -4.00 -0.22 14.49
N TRP A 475 -2.79 0.24 14.17
CA TRP A 475 -2.07 1.26 14.92
C TRP A 475 -1.05 1.98 14.04
N ILE A 476 -0.56 3.10 14.53
CA ILE A 476 0.52 3.88 13.93
C ILE A 476 1.62 4.02 14.97
N ALA A 477 2.87 3.79 14.57
CA ALA A 477 4.07 3.94 15.38
C ALA A 477 5.02 4.96 14.76
N ASP A 478 5.98 5.43 15.55
CA ASP A 478 7.12 6.22 15.08
C ASP A 478 8.21 5.31 14.43
N SER A 479 9.34 5.92 14.06
CA SER A 479 10.49 5.21 13.49
C SER A 479 11.09 4.16 14.43
N ASP A 480 10.92 4.32 15.75
CA ASP A 480 11.42 3.42 16.80
C ASP A 480 10.38 2.37 17.23
N ASP A 481 9.29 2.21 16.47
CA ASP A 481 8.18 1.30 16.74
C ASP A 481 7.37 1.63 18.01
N ARG A 482 7.47 2.87 18.54
CA ARG A 482 6.66 3.32 19.66
C ARG A 482 5.26 3.69 19.17
N PRO A 483 4.20 3.14 19.77
CA PRO A 483 2.85 3.42 19.32
C PRO A 483 2.46 4.89 19.58
N LEU A 484 2.12 5.61 18.50
CA LEU A 484 1.61 6.98 18.53
C LEU A 484 0.09 7.02 18.56
N ALA A 485 -0.56 6.12 17.84
CA ALA A 485 -2.01 6.02 17.82
C ALA A 485 -2.46 4.58 17.67
N ARG A 486 -3.48 4.20 18.42
CA ARG A 486 -4.15 2.89 18.29
C ARG A 486 -5.59 3.13 17.84
N TYR A 487 -6.07 2.30 16.95
CA TYR A 487 -7.45 2.29 16.47
C TYR A 487 -8.17 1.07 17.07
N PRO A 488 -8.67 1.19 18.31
CA PRO A 488 -9.32 0.07 18.98
C PRO A 488 -10.59 -0.33 18.22
N LEU A 489 -10.99 -1.58 18.40
CA LEU A 489 -12.29 -2.05 17.97
C LEU A 489 -13.39 -1.21 18.66
N ARG A 490 -14.27 -0.66 17.84
CA ARG A 490 -15.49 0.03 18.31
C ARG A 490 -16.68 -0.68 17.67
N SER A 491 -17.30 -1.56 18.42
CA SER A 491 -18.54 -2.21 18.02
C SER A 491 -19.68 -1.69 18.89
N GLN A 492 -20.83 -1.45 18.27
CA GLN A 492 -22.04 -1.03 18.95
C GLN A 492 -23.25 -1.74 18.36
N GLN A 493 -24.21 -2.13 19.19
CA GLN A 493 -25.50 -2.63 18.71
C GLN A 493 -26.19 -1.47 17.97
N ALA A 494 -26.39 -1.61 16.69
CA ALA A 494 -26.94 -0.59 15.81
C ALA A 494 -28.30 -0.99 15.21
N LEU A 495 -28.56 -2.28 15.12
CA LEU A 495 -29.81 -2.87 14.67
C LEU A 495 -30.24 -3.91 15.71
N ASP A 496 -31.54 -4.06 15.92
CA ASP A 496 -32.07 -5.13 16.75
C ASP A 496 -31.76 -6.49 16.08
N PRO A 497 -31.36 -7.48 16.90
CA PRO A 497 -30.96 -8.80 16.39
C PRO A 497 -32.12 -9.56 15.73
#